data_79f26a47f41b7990031b08db22bc0664
#
_entry.id   79f26a47f41b7990031b08db22bc0664
#
_cell.length_a   1.000
_cell.length_b   1.000
_cell.length_c   1.000
_cell.angle_alpha   90.00
_cell.angle_beta   90.00
_cell.angle_gamma   90.00
#
_symmetry.space_group_name_H-M   'P 1'
#
loop_
_entity.id
_entity.type
_entity.pdbx_description
1 polymer ?
#
loop_
_entity_poly.entity_id
_entity_poly.type
_entity_poly.pdbx_seq_one_letter_code
_entity_poly.pdbx_strand_id
1 'polypeptide(L)'
;MAVNSAYRDAQSTNDSSRSAKVYKDLNLNFTRHPVKGTLTPLTDVAAVKRSVRNLVMYNHYEKPFHPEIGSGVRDLLFENMTPFVSNTLRKLIEDTIINFEPRVRLAEVAVNPNFDNNQYEVTVEFYIEN
;
A
#
# COMPACT_ATOMS: atom_id res chain seq x y z
N MET A 1 -17.26 51.97 -6.01
CA MET A 1 -17.45 51.07 -4.86
C MET A 1 -16.20 50.23 -4.69
N ALA A 2 -15.49 50.43 -3.59
CA ALA A 2 -14.31 49.62 -3.28
C ALA A 2 -14.78 48.22 -2.85
N VAL A 3 -14.46 47.20 -3.66
CA VAL A 3 -14.72 45.81 -3.30
C VAL A 3 -13.78 45.46 -2.16
N ASN A 4 -14.33 45.07 -1.04
CA ASN A 4 -13.64 44.74 0.19
C ASN A 4 -12.58 43.65 -0.06
N SER A 5 -11.30 43.97 0.13
CA SER A 5 -10.18 43.06 -0.12
C SER A 5 -10.27 41.73 0.66
N ALA A 6 -10.93 41.77 1.84
CA ALA A 6 -11.16 40.58 2.66
C ALA A 6 -12.02 39.53 2.00
N TYR A 7 -12.92 39.89 1.09
CA TYR A 7 -13.77 38.95 0.36
C TYR A 7 -13.02 38.28 -0.79
N ARG A 8 -12.04 38.92 -1.39
CA ARG A 8 -11.15 38.34 -2.42
C ARG A 8 -10.18 37.32 -1.83
N ASP A 9 -9.66 37.59 -0.63
CA ASP A 9 -8.77 36.65 0.05
C ASP A 9 -9.49 35.37 0.46
N ALA A 10 -10.76 35.43 0.87
CA ALA A 10 -11.56 34.26 1.20
C ALA A 10 -11.90 33.38 -0.03
N GLN A 11 -12.03 33.97 -1.22
CA GLN A 11 -12.22 33.21 -2.46
C GLN A 11 -10.93 32.59 -2.99
N SER A 12 -9.79 33.29 -2.88
CA SER A 12 -8.50 32.76 -3.33
C SER A 12 -7.99 31.61 -2.48
N THR A 13 -8.32 31.56 -1.19
CA THR A 13 -7.98 30.46 -0.30
C THR A 13 -8.80 29.19 -0.56
N ASN A 14 -9.98 29.29 -1.16
CA ASN A 14 -10.81 28.11 -1.46
C ASN A 14 -10.39 27.39 -2.75
N ASP A 15 -9.75 28.05 -3.71
CA ASP A 15 -9.33 27.41 -4.97
C ASP A 15 -7.92 26.80 -4.90
N SER A 16 -7.05 27.28 -4.01
CA SER A 16 -5.69 26.78 -3.86
C SER A 16 -5.53 25.68 -2.79
N SER A 17 -6.56 25.42 -1.98
CA SER A 17 -6.49 24.48 -0.86
C SER A 17 -7.26 23.17 -1.07
N ARG A 18 -7.66 22.84 -2.29
CA ARG A 18 -7.92 21.44 -2.62
C ARG A 18 -6.56 20.71 -2.68
N SER A 19 -5.96 20.58 -1.51
CA SER A 19 -4.79 19.73 -1.37
C SER A 19 -5.18 18.34 -1.88
N ALA A 20 -4.42 17.82 -2.82
CA ALA A 20 -4.50 16.43 -3.22
C ALA A 20 -4.62 15.57 -1.95
N LYS A 21 -5.48 14.56 -1.96
CA LYS A 21 -5.63 13.65 -0.81
C LYS A 21 -4.25 13.14 -0.43
N VAL A 22 -3.74 13.57 0.72
CA VAL A 22 -2.48 13.09 1.24
C VAL A 22 -2.76 11.82 2.03
N TYR A 23 -2.30 10.69 1.54
CA TYR A 23 -2.34 9.44 2.28
C TYR A 23 -1.28 9.47 3.38
N LYS A 24 -1.69 9.15 4.61
CA LYS A 24 -0.78 9.11 5.77
C LYS A 24 -0.97 7.81 6.51
N ASP A 25 0.12 7.08 6.70
CA ASP A 25 0.14 5.83 7.44
C ASP A 25 1.18 5.88 8.55
N LEU A 26 1.02 5.02 9.55
CA LEU A 26 1.97 4.88 10.63
C LEU A 26 3.28 4.26 10.13
N ASN A 27 4.41 4.86 10.44
CA ASN A 27 5.71 4.27 10.16
C ASN A 27 6.04 3.18 11.20
N LEU A 28 5.90 1.93 10.81
CA LEU A 28 6.17 0.77 11.68
C LEU A 28 7.66 0.60 12.04
N ASN A 29 8.56 1.37 11.46
CA ASN A 29 9.96 1.42 11.90
C ASN A 29 10.12 2.29 13.17
N PHE A 30 9.06 2.95 13.63
CA PHE A 30 9.02 3.82 14.79
C PHE A 30 10.11 4.90 14.81
N THR A 31 10.49 5.39 13.62
CA THR A 31 11.51 6.42 13.46
C THR A 31 11.01 7.73 14.07
N ARG A 32 11.76 8.26 15.04
CA ARG A 32 11.45 9.52 15.71
C ARG A 32 11.79 10.71 14.82
N HIS A 33 10.88 11.68 14.73
CA HIS A 33 11.14 12.93 14.03
C HIS A 33 12.15 13.76 14.84
N PRO A 34 13.29 14.21 14.25
CA PRO A 34 14.40 14.82 15.00
C PRO A 34 14.01 16.12 15.70
N VAL A 35 13.07 16.90 15.14
CA VAL A 35 12.67 18.20 15.68
C VAL A 35 11.42 18.09 16.56
N LYS A 36 10.39 17.36 16.10
CA LYS A 36 9.09 17.30 16.79
C LYS A 36 9.04 16.24 17.90
N GLY A 37 9.97 15.31 17.91
CA GLY A 37 9.99 14.21 18.88
C GLY A 37 8.85 13.19 18.74
N THR A 38 7.97 13.36 17.77
CA THR A 38 6.86 12.46 17.43
C THR A 38 7.31 11.40 16.42
N LEU A 39 6.48 10.39 16.18
CA LEU A 39 6.72 9.42 15.10
C LEU A 39 6.64 10.10 13.74
N THR A 40 7.57 9.77 12.84
CA THR A 40 7.55 10.26 11.47
C THR A 40 6.50 9.48 10.68
N PRO A 41 5.42 10.07 10.19
CA PRO A 41 4.44 9.37 9.37
C PRO A 41 5.02 9.03 7.99
N LEU A 42 4.52 7.98 7.38
CA LEU A 42 4.69 7.74 5.95
C LEU A 42 3.58 8.49 5.20
N THR A 43 3.93 9.11 4.10
CA THR A 43 3.00 9.90 3.29
C THR A 43 2.95 9.41 1.85
N ASP A 44 1.79 9.61 1.21
CA ASP A 44 1.57 9.40 -0.22
C ASP A 44 2.08 8.04 -0.74
N VAL A 45 2.95 8.06 -1.74
CA VAL A 45 3.48 6.85 -2.40
C VAL A 45 4.14 5.89 -1.40
N ALA A 46 4.88 6.41 -0.43
CA ALA A 46 5.56 5.58 0.58
C ALA A 46 4.56 4.88 1.50
N ALA A 47 3.47 5.56 1.87
CA ALA A 47 2.39 5.00 2.67
C ALA A 47 1.70 3.85 1.91
N VAL A 48 1.30 4.07 0.66
CA VAL A 48 0.62 3.06 -0.16
C VAL A 48 1.52 1.86 -0.43
N LYS A 49 2.78 2.07 -0.80
CA LYS A 49 3.75 0.96 -1.01
C LYS A 49 3.92 0.10 0.25
N ARG A 50 3.96 0.75 1.42
CA ARG A 50 4.08 0.02 2.69
C ARG A 50 2.81 -0.76 3.00
N SER A 51 1.63 -0.19 2.73
CA SER A 51 0.35 -0.85 2.91
C SER A 51 0.25 -2.11 2.04
N VAL A 52 0.52 -2.01 0.73
CA VAL A 52 0.53 -3.15 -0.19
C VAL A 52 1.49 -4.25 0.28
N ARG A 53 2.72 -3.87 0.66
CA ARG A 53 3.69 -4.84 1.17
C ARG A 53 3.19 -5.56 2.42
N ASN A 54 2.67 -4.82 3.39
CA ASN A 54 2.16 -5.40 4.62
C ASN A 54 0.99 -6.33 4.34
N LEU A 55 0.08 -5.92 3.45
CA LEU A 55 -1.10 -6.69 3.08
C LEU A 55 -0.73 -8.05 2.47
N VAL A 56 0.26 -8.10 1.57
CA VAL A 56 0.77 -9.34 0.98
C VAL A 56 1.46 -10.23 2.02
N MET A 57 2.09 -9.63 3.04
CA MET A 57 2.83 -10.37 4.08
C MET A 57 1.94 -10.85 5.22
N TYR A 58 0.72 -10.34 5.37
CA TYR A 58 -0.22 -10.82 6.39
C TYR A 58 -0.81 -12.16 6.03
N ASN A 59 -0.89 -13.05 7.01
CA ASN A 59 -1.70 -14.27 6.93
C ASN A 59 -3.14 -13.97 7.34
N HIS A 60 -4.05 -14.83 6.88
CA HIS A 60 -5.41 -14.84 7.40
C HIS A 60 -5.38 -15.04 8.92
N TYR A 61 -6.32 -14.39 9.63
CA TYR A 61 -6.47 -14.43 11.10
C TYR A 61 -5.38 -13.72 11.91
N GLU A 62 -4.37 -13.09 11.29
CA GLU A 62 -3.36 -12.29 12.02
C GLU A 62 -3.88 -10.92 12.46
N LYS A 63 -4.84 -10.35 11.72
CA LYS A 63 -5.38 -9.02 12.02
C LYS A 63 -6.56 -9.11 12.99
N PRO A 64 -6.48 -8.52 14.20
CA PRO A 64 -7.60 -8.48 15.14
C PRO A 64 -8.83 -7.80 14.52
N PHE A 65 -10.01 -8.36 14.75
CA PHE A 65 -11.32 -7.89 14.28
C PHE A 65 -11.57 -7.99 12.76
N HIS A 66 -10.55 -8.32 11.97
CA HIS A 66 -10.63 -8.48 10.52
C HIS A 66 -9.87 -9.73 10.07
N PRO A 67 -10.33 -10.92 10.45
CA PRO A 67 -9.61 -12.18 10.15
C PRO A 67 -9.54 -12.50 8.66
N GLU A 68 -10.41 -11.90 7.87
CA GLU A 68 -10.48 -12.05 6.41
C GLU A 68 -9.32 -11.37 5.68
N ILE A 69 -8.66 -10.39 6.31
CA ILE A 69 -7.56 -9.65 5.68
C ILE A 69 -6.28 -10.47 5.77
N GLY A 70 -5.77 -10.86 4.61
CA GLY A 70 -4.54 -11.60 4.46
C GLY A 70 -4.42 -12.23 3.08
N SER A 71 -3.23 -12.70 2.74
CA SER A 71 -2.96 -13.23 1.40
C SER A 71 -2.85 -14.75 1.34
N GLY A 72 -2.55 -15.42 2.46
CA GLY A 72 -2.25 -16.85 2.46
C GLY A 72 -0.97 -17.22 1.68
N VAL A 73 -0.17 -16.25 1.28
CA VAL A 73 1.08 -16.45 0.52
C VAL A 73 2.04 -17.36 1.27
N ARG A 74 2.13 -17.21 2.59
CA ARG A 74 3.06 -18.02 3.41
C ARG A 74 2.78 -19.51 3.37
N ASP A 75 1.53 -19.92 3.24
CA ASP A 75 1.16 -21.32 3.20
C ASP A 75 1.70 -21.99 1.93
N LEU A 76 1.68 -21.26 0.80
CA LEU A 76 2.23 -21.74 -0.47
C LEU A 76 3.77 -21.76 -0.53
N LEU A 77 4.46 -21.01 0.33
CA LEU A 77 5.93 -21.00 0.35
C LEU A 77 6.52 -22.34 0.87
N PHE A 78 5.72 -23.19 1.50
CA PHE A 78 6.13 -24.53 1.93
C PHE A 78 5.85 -25.61 0.90
N GLU A 79 5.14 -25.25 -0.18
CA GLU A 79 4.90 -26.18 -1.30
C GLU A 79 6.11 -26.28 -2.23
N ASN A 80 6.16 -27.37 -2.99
CA ASN A 80 7.22 -27.55 -3.97
C ASN A 80 7.18 -26.45 -5.04
N MET A 81 8.33 -25.94 -5.44
CA MET A 81 8.43 -24.92 -6.47
C MET A 81 8.03 -25.50 -7.83
N THR A 82 6.85 -25.12 -8.29
CA THR A 82 6.31 -25.50 -9.59
C THR A 82 5.72 -24.26 -10.29
N PRO A 83 5.61 -24.29 -11.62
CA PRO A 83 4.93 -23.21 -12.34
C PRO A 83 3.47 -23.01 -11.88
N PHE A 84 2.83 -24.08 -11.42
CA PHE A 84 1.47 -24.04 -10.90
C PHE A 84 1.41 -23.21 -9.60
N VAL A 85 2.34 -23.44 -8.66
CA VAL A 85 2.44 -22.69 -7.40
C VAL A 85 2.75 -21.21 -7.68
N SER A 86 3.63 -20.91 -8.65
CA SER A 86 3.90 -19.53 -9.05
C SER A 86 2.64 -18.80 -9.54
N ASN A 87 1.83 -19.46 -10.37
CA ASN A 87 0.57 -18.89 -10.85
C ASN A 87 -0.48 -18.73 -9.73
N THR A 88 -0.51 -19.66 -8.79
CA THR A 88 -1.41 -19.56 -7.63
C THR A 88 -0.99 -18.41 -6.71
N LEU A 89 0.31 -18.26 -6.44
CA LEU A 89 0.86 -17.12 -5.69
C LEU A 89 0.49 -15.78 -6.33
N ARG A 90 0.65 -15.69 -7.65
CA ARG A 90 0.28 -14.50 -8.40
C ARG A 90 -1.19 -14.14 -8.18
N LYS A 91 -2.10 -15.09 -8.37
CA LYS A 91 -3.55 -14.86 -8.18
C LYS A 91 -3.89 -14.44 -6.75
N LEU A 92 -3.32 -15.11 -5.74
CA LEU A 92 -3.56 -14.74 -4.35
C LEU A 92 -3.14 -13.30 -4.04
N ILE A 93 -1.99 -12.86 -4.58
CA ILE A 93 -1.51 -11.49 -4.41
C ILE A 93 -2.42 -10.51 -5.15
N GLU A 94 -2.81 -10.80 -6.39
CA GLU A 94 -3.74 -9.99 -7.17
C GLU A 94 -5.07 -9.80 -6.44
N ASP A 95 -5.70 -10.90 -6.01
CA ASP A 95 -6.99 -10.89 -5.32
C ASP A 95 -6.90 -10.14 -3.98
N THR A 96 -5.83 -10.31 -3.25
CA THR A 96 -5.61 -9.64 -1.97
C THR A 96 -5.50 -8.13 -2.15
N ILE A 97 -4.73 -7.67 -3.13
CA ILE A 97 -4.55 -6.22 -3.38
C ILE A 97 -5.86 -5.61 -3.87
N ILE A 98 -6.54 -6.25 -4.82
CA ILE A 98 -7.79 -5.74 -5.39
C ILE A 98 -8.89 -5.63 -4.31
N ASN A 99 -8.99 -6.62 -3.41
CA ASN A 99 -10.04 -6.65 -2.40
C ASN A 99 -9.79 -5.70 -1.22
N PHE A 100 -8.53 -5.51 -0.82
CA PHE A 100 -8.21 -4.85 0.45
C PHE A 100 -7.43 -3.54 0.31
N GLU A 101 -6.98 -3.14 -0.89
CA GLU A 101 -6.27 -1.86 -1.10
C GLU A 101 -6.93 -1.02 -2.20
N PRO A 102 -8.02 -0.31 -1.88
CA PRO A 102 -8.79 0.46 -2.86
C PRO A 102 -8.06 1.70 -3.40
N ARG A 103 -6.94 2.09 -2.80
CA ARG A 103 -6.10 3.21 -3.27
C ARG A 103 -5.20 2.83 -4.44
N VAL A 104 -5.19 1.55 -4.79
CA VAL A 104 -4.26 0.98 -5.77
C VAL A 104 -5.04 0.39 -6.94
N ARG A 105 -4.65 0.79 -8.13
CA ARG A 105 -5.04 0.10 -9.36
C ARG A 105 -3.88 -0.78 -9.81
N LEU A 106 -4.06 -2.07 -9.70
CA LEU A 106 -3.06 -3.06 -10.06
C LEU A 106 -2.80 -3.03 -11.58
N ALA A 107 -1.51 -3.00 -11.98
CA ALA A 107 -1.08 -3.10 -13.36
C ALA A 107 -0.63 -4.53 -13.68
N GLU A 108 0.34 -5.05 -12.92
CA GLU A 108 0.89 -6.38 -13.15
C GLU A 108 1.46 -6.97 -11.85
N VAL A 109 1.36 -8.29 -11.73
CA VAL A 109 2.07 -9.07 -10.71
C VAL A 109 2.90 -10.14 -11.41
N ALA A 110 4.23 -10.03 -11.33
CA ALA A 110 5.16 -11.02 -11.84
C ALA A 110 5.72 -11.84 -10.68
N VAL A 111 5.67 -13.16 -10.81
CA VAL A 111 6.22 -14.12 -9.83
C VAL A 111 7.23 -15.00 -10.55
N ASN A 112 8.52 -14.82 -10.23
CA ASN A 112 9.62 -15.55 -10.83
C ASN A 112 10.21 -16.54 -9.81
N PRO A 113 10.14 -17.84 -10.04
CA PRO A 113 10.79 -18.83 -9.19
C PRO A 113 12.30 -18.84 -9.43
N ASN A 114 13.08 -18.74 -8.37
CA ASN A 114 14.53 -18.92 -8.39
C ASN A 114 14.85 -20.27 -7.71
N PHE A 115 15.09 -21.28 -8.53
CA PHE A 115 15.34 -22.66 -8.05
C PHE A 115 16.66 -22.79 -7.32
N ASP A 116 17.69 -22.01 -7.71
CA ASP A 116 19.02 -22.11 -7.11
C ASP A 116 19.02 -21.65 -5.64
N ASN A 117 18.24 -20.62 -5.34
CA ASN A 117 18.14 -20.03 -4.00
C ASN A 117 16.87 -20.47 -3.24
N ASN A 118 16.06 -21.32 -3.83
CA ASN A 118 14.78 -21.76 -3.27
C ASN A 118 13.91 -20.59 -2.81
N GLN A 119 13.73 -19.59 -3.67
CA GLN A 119 12.97 -18.36 -3.38
C GLN A 119 12.10 -17.95 -4.56
N TYR A 120 11.02 -17.22 -4.25
CA TYR A 120 10.22 -16.53 -5.25
C TYR A 120 10.56 -15.04 -5.25
N GLU A 121 10.83 -14.49 -6.42
CA GLU A 121 10.95 -13.05 -6.62
C GLU A 121 9.60 -12.53 -7.12
N VAL A 122 9.00 -11.66 -6.32
CA VAL A 122 7.68 -11.09 -6.62
C VAL A 122 7.82 -9.60 -6.91
N THR A 123 7.40 -9.19 -8.11
CA THR A 123 7.33 -7.79 -8.52
C THR A 123 5.87 -7.41 -8.70
N VAL A 124 5.44 -6.36 -8.01
CA VAL A 124 4.09 -5.81 -8.10
C VAL A 124 4.14 -4.40 -8.67
N GLU A 125 3.50 -4.22 -9.82
CA GLU A 125 3.37 -2.92 -10.48
C GLU A 125 1.95 -2.40 -10.33
N PHE A 126 1.82 -1.15 -9.90
CA PHE A 126 0.52 -0.53 -9.65
C PHE A 126 0.54 0.98 -9.80
N TYR A 127 -0.63 1.54 -10.05
CA TYR A 127 -0.90 2.98 -10.05
C TYR A 127 -1.64 3.37 -8.77
N ILE A 128 -1.36 4.55 -8.25
CA ILE A 128 -2.06 5.11 -7.09
C ILE A 128 -3.18 5.98 -7.59
N GLU A 129 -4.40 5.69 -7.17
CA GLU A 129 -5.57 6.51 -7.47
C GLU A 129 -5.67 7.68 -6.49
N ASN A 130 -5.78 8.90 -7.02
CA ASN A 130 -5.94 10.14 -6.25
C ASN A 130 -7.42 10.52 -6.08
#